data_6c1013dc98de4db7c342bf3e824c1ab0
#
_entry.id   6c1013dc98de4db7c342bf3e824c1ab0
#
_cell.length_a   1.000
_cell.length_b   1.000
_cell.length_c   1.000
_cell.angle_alpha   90.00
_cell.angle_beta   90.00
_cell.angle_gamma   90.00
#
_symmetry.space_group_name_H-M   'P 1'
#
loop_
_entity.id
_entity.type
_entity.pdbx_description
1 polymer ?
#
loop_
_entity_poly.entity_id
_entity_poly.type
_entity_poly.pdbx_seq_one_letter_code
_entity_poly.pdbx_strand_id
1 'polypeptide(L)'
;MHLFGCVMFPDATGDTASWMYLPCLTDWDTAGGYNWGSAVLGYLYRQLCEACRRSSANSSLGGCVYLLQLWMWSRLPVGRPQVGDPRPWFEVHVLRRRPMYDYLWDHVKGPFARSKRTYIEFANKLDALTPGLVS
;
A
#
# COMPACT_ATOMS: atom_id res chain seq x y z
N MET A 1 0.63 18.02 -5.44
CA MET A 1 -0.44 17.80 -4.41
C MET A 1 -1.19 16.48 -4.60
N HIS A 2 -1.44 16.02 -5.84
CA HIS A 2 -2.16 14.74 -6.07
C HIS A 2 -1.49 13.53 -5.39
N LEU A 3 -0.16 13.39 -5.50
CA LEU A 3 0.58 12.32 -4.84
C LEU A 3 0.34 12.29 -3.31
N PHE A 4 0.30 13.45 -2.66
CA PHE A 4 0.08 13.53 -1.22
C PHE A 4 -1.35 13.15 -0.82
N GLY A 5 -2.37 13.63 -1.54
CA GLY A 5 -3.77 13.40 -1.18
C GLY A 5 -4.30 12.04 -1.60
N CYS A 6 -3.85 11.49 -2.73
CA CYS A 6 -4.41 10.25 -3.25
C CYS A 6 -3.55 9.00 -2.98
N VAL A 7 -2.26 9.17 -2.63
CA VAL A 7 -1.34 8.03 -2.47
C VAL A 7 -0.68 8.01 -1.10
N MET A 8 0.01 9.09 -0.71
CA MET A 8 0.83 9.08 0.51
C MET A 8 0.01 9.23 1.78
N PHE A 9 -0.89 10.19 1.81
CA PHE A 9 -1.69 10.58 2.99
C PHE A 9 -3.17 10.75 2.65
N PRO A 10 -3.79 9.83 1.90
CA PRO A 10 -5.22 9.95 1.63
C PRO A 10 -6.00 9.84 2.94
N ASP A 11 -7.01 10.69 3.07
CA ASP A 11 -8.00 10.55 4.13
C ASP A 11 -8.98 9.39 3.80
N ALA A 12 -10.00 9.25 4.62
CA ALA A 12 -11.01 8.20 4.41
C ALA A 12 -11.86 8.42 3.14
N THR A 13 -11.82 9.61 2.52
CA THR A 13 -12.49 9.90 1.23
C THR A 13 -11.61 9.57 0.03
N GLY A 14 -10.28 9.58 0.23
CA GLY A 14 -9.28 9.16 -0.75
C GLY A 14 -8.94 10.22 -1.82
N ASP A 15 -9.48 11.42 -1.74
CA ASP A 15 -9.31 12.48 -2.74
C ASP A 15 -8.82 13.82 -2.17
N THR A 16 -8.76 13.93 -0.85
CA THR A 16 -8.41 15.17 -0.16
C THR A 16 -7.04 15.08 0.50
N ALA A 17 -6.21 16.09 0.31
CA ALA A 17 -4.93 16.25 1.00
C ALA A 17 -5.08 17.25 2.15
N SER A 18 -4.57 16.89 3.31
CA SER A 18 -4.53 17.82 4.44
C SER A 18 -3.59 19.00 4.16
N TRP A 19 -4.03 20.21 4.47
CA TRP A 19 -3.23 21.44 4.38
C TRP A 19 -1.97 21.42 5.28
N MET A 20 -1.95 20.56 6.29
CA MET A 20 -0.84 20.43 7.23
C MET A 20 0.50 20.07 6.57
N TYR A 21 0.49 19.49 5.36
CA TYR A 21 1.71 19.12 4.64
C TYR A 21 2.27 20.26 3.78
N LEU A 22 1.52 21.33 3.55
CA LEU A 22 1.97 22.47 2.71
C LEU A 22 3.25 23.12 3.22
N PRO A 23 3.43 23.39 4.52
CA PRO A 23 4.66 23.99 5.02
C PRO A 23 5.91 23.15 4.71
N CYS A 24 5.76 21.81 4.63
CA CYS A 24 6.86 20.92 4.30
C CYS A 24 7.23 20.92 2.81
N LEU A 25 6.44 21.55 1.96
CA LEU A 25 6.61 21.61 0.50
C LEU A 25 6.95 23.01 -0.01
N THR A 26 7.11 23.99 0.86
CA THR A 26 7.43 25.37 0.48
C THR A 26 8.85 25.51 -0.03
N ASP A 27 9.75 24.66 0.45
CA ASP A 27 11.16 24.58 0.03
C ASP A 27 11.45 23.15 -0.47
N TRP A 28 11.70 23.00 -1.76
CA TRP A 28 11.93 21.70 -2.40
C TRP A 28 13.24 21.05 -2.00
N ASP A 29 14.29 21.84 -1.73
CA ASP A 29 15.59 21.32 -1.31
C ASP A 29 15.47 20.70 0.09
N THR A 30 14.82 21.39 0.99
CA THR A 30 14.51 20.88 2.34
C THR A 30 13.53 19.70 2.28
N ALA A 31 12.51 19.76 1.41
CA ALA A 31 11.53 18.68 1.26
C ALA A 31 12.17 17.35 0.81
N GLY A 32 13.23 17.41 0.01
CA GLY A 32 14.01 16.23 -0.39
C GLY A 32 14.74 15.53 0.76
N GLY A 33 15.00 16.24 1.85
CA GLY A 33 15.67 15.72 3.05
C GLY A 33 14.75 15.01 4.04
N TYR A 34 13.42 15.15 3.92
CA TYR A 34 12.50 14.51 4.83
C TYR A 34 12.37 13.01 4.57
N ASN A 35 12.19 12.23 5.66
CA ASN A 35 11.90 10.81 5.57
C ASN A 35 10.40 10.57 5.32
N TRP A 36 9.97 10.82 4.08
CA TRP A 36 8.58 10.65 3.67
C TRP A 36 8.07 9.21 3.85
N GLY A 37 8.93 8.21 3.69
CA GLY A 37 8.57 6.81 3.91
C GLY A 37 8.12 6.54 5.34
N SER A 38 8.87 7.03 6.32
CA SER A 38 8.48 6.92 7.74
C SER A 38 7.22 7.71 8.06
N ALA A 39 7.03 8.87 7.45
CA ALA A 39 5.82 9.68 7.62
C ALA A 39 4.57 8.94 7.09
N VAL A 40 4.66 8.36 5.89
CA VAL A 40 3.58 7.56 5.28
C VAL A 40 3.24 6.35 6.15
N LEU A 41 4.26 5.64 6.64
CA LEU A 41 4.06 4.48 7.50
C LEU A 41 3.41 4.86 8.83
N GLY A 42 3.87 5.92 9.48
CA GLY A 42 3.28 6.42 10.71
C GLY A 42 1.83 6.86 10.54
N TYR A 43 1.52 7.53 9.43
CA TYR A 43 0.15 7.91 9.10
C TYR A 43 -0.74 6.66 8.86
N LEU A 44 -0.24 5.66 8.13
CA LEU A 44 -0.97 4.41 7.90
C LEU A 44 -1.26 3.67 9.22
N TYR A 45 -0.29 3.57 10.13
CA TYR A 45 -0.50 2.97 11.46
C TYR A 45 -1.59 3.69 12.23
N ARG A 46 -1.59 5.02 12.22
CA ARG A 46 -2.66 5.80 12.86
C ARG A 46 -4.03 5.47 12.26
N GLN A 47 -4.14 5.41 10.93
CA GLN A 47 -5.40 5.07 10.26
C GLN A 47 -5.87 3.65 10.59
N LEU A 48 -4.97 2.69 10.71
CA LEU A 48 -5.28 1.32 11.14
C LEU A 48 -5.78 1.29 12.58
N CYS A 49 -5.14 2.01 13.49
CA CYS A 49 -5.60 2.13 14.88
C CYS A 49 -7.00 2.76 14.97
N GLU A 50 -7.26 3.80 14.18
CA GLU A 50 -8.58 4.43 14.12
C GLU A 50 -9.64 3.48 13.53
N ALA A 51 -9.28 2.70 12.51
CA ALA A 51 -10.18 1.71 11.92
C ALA A 51 -10.56 0.62 12.93
N CYS A 52 -9.61 0.14 13.75
CA CYS A 52 -9.88 -0.84 14.81
C CYS A 52 -10.81 -0.33 15.92
N ARG A 53 -10.87 0.98 16.11
CA ARG A 53 -11.76 1.61 17.11
C ARG A 53 -13.17 1.90 16.60
N ARG A 54 -13.33 1.92 15.28
CA ARG A 54 -14.63 2.23 14.66
C ARG A 54 -15.53 1.00 14.72
N SER A 55 -16.76 1.21 15.14
CA SER A 55 -17.81 0.17 15.19
C SER A 55 -18.80 0.25 14.01
N SER A 56 -18.65 1.25 13.12
CA SER A 56 -19.57 1.45 12.01
C SER A 56 -19.26 0.50 10.84
N ALA A 57 -20.29 -0.07 10.25
CA ALA A 57 -20.17 -1.00 9.12
C ALA A 57 -19.60 -0.37 7.83
N ASN A 58 -19.64 0.95 7.70
CA ASN A 58 -19.20 1.70 6.52
C ASN A 58 -17.91 2.50 6.79
N SER A 59 -16.99 1.96 7.59
CA SER A 59 -15.72 2.64 7.84
C SER A 59 -14.76 2.41 6.67
N SER A 60 -14.34 3.50 6.02
CA SER A 60 -13.24 3.48 5.06
C SER A 60 -11.88 3.64 5.77
N LEU A 61 -10.84 3.08 5.19
CA LEU A 61 -9.47 3.19 5.69
C LEU A 61 -8.73 4.29 4.93
N GLY A 62 -8.20 5.26 5.66
CA GLY A 62 -7.24 6.22 5.11
C GLY A 62 -5.81 5.69 5.12
N GLY A 63 -4.89 6.47 4.54
CA GLY A 63 -3.48 6.11 4.46
C GLY A 63 -3.10 5.33 3.20
N CYS A 64 -1.82 5.09 3.02
CA CYS A 64 -1.27 4.42 1.84
C CYS A 64 -1.62 2.92 1.83
N VAL A 65 -2.83 2.60 1.41
CA VAL A 65 -3.34 1.21 1.35
C VAL A 65 -2.52 0.36 0.37
N TYR A 66 -1.94 0.96 -0.67
CA TYR A 66 -1.05 0.27 -1.62
C TYR A 66 0.18 -0.29 -0.92
N LEU A 67 0.77 0.44 0.02
CA LEU A 67 1.90 -0.05 0.82
C LEU A 67 1.50 -1.28 1.64
N LEU A 68 0.34 -1.22 2.29
CA LEU A 68 -0.20 -2.34 3.06
C LEU A 68 -0.48 -3.56 2.16
N GLN A 69 -1.04 -3.34 0.97
CA GLN A 69 -1.36 -4.39 0.01
C GLN A 69 -0.09 -5.09 -0.50
N LEU A 70 0.93 -4.33 -0.91
CA LEU A 70 2.19 -4.87 -1.39
C LEU A 70 2.93 -5.63 -0.28
N TRP A 71 2.93 -5.09 0.93
CA TRP A 71 3.49 -5.77 2.09
C TRP A 71 2.76 -7.10 2.37
N MET A 72 1.43 -7.08 2.34
CA MET A 72 0.61 -8.27 2.56
C MET A 72 0.89 -9.35 1.51
N TRP A 73 0.91 -8.99 0.22
CA TRP A 73 1.22 -9.93 -0.87
C TRP A 73 2.62 -10.53 -0.76
N SER A 74 3.54 -9.78 -0.19
CA SER A 74 4.92 -10.24 -0.04
C SER A 74 5.11 -11.20 1.14
N ARG A 75 4.36 -10.98 2.21
CA ARG A 75 4.51 -11.70 3.48
C ARG A 75 3.48 -12.79 3.69
N LEU A 76 2.28 -12.62 3.15
CA LEU A 76 1.17 -13.53 3.40
C LEU A 76 0.68 -14.15 2.10
N PRO A 77 0.44 -15.48 2.05
CA PRO A 77 -0.09 -16.15 0.86
C PRO A 77 -1.61 -15.96 0.68
N VAL A 78 -2.18 -14.92 1.28
CA VAL A 78 -3.61 -14.64 1.27
C VAL A 78 -3.93 -13.56 0.23
N GLY A 79 -4.80 -13.89 -0.73
CA GLY A 79 -5.22 -12.93 -1.75
C GLY A 79 -4.11 -12.49 -2.72
N ARG A 80 -2.96 -13.15 -2.68
CA ARG A 80 -1.82 -12.87 -3.55
C ARG A 80 -2.20 -13.12 -5.00
N PRO A 81 -1.98 -12.15 -5.91
CA PRO A 81 -2.20 -12.37 -7.34
C PRO A 81 -1.13 -13.30 -7.92
N GLN A 82 -1.43 -13.93 -9.05
CA GLN A 82 -0.41 -14.66 -9.80
C GLN A 82 0.51 -13.66 -10.51
N VAL A 83 1.80 -13.76 -10.25
CA VAL A 83 2.80 -12.93 -10.92
C VAL A 83 3.10 -13.52 -12.29
N GLY A 84 3.14 -12.68 -13.32
CA GLY A 84 3.60 -13.03 -14.65
C GLY A 84 5.12 -13.18 -14.72
N ASP A 85 5.65 -13.48 -15.90
CA ASP A 85 7.08 -13.45 -16.11
C ASP A 85 7.56 -11.99 -15.99
N PRO A 86 8.50 -11.69 -15.08
CA PRO A 86 8.98 -10.34 -14.91
C PRO A 86 9.70 -9.88 -16.17
N ARG A 87 9.48 -8.66 -16.62
CA ARG A 87 10.31 -8.08 -17.67
C ARG A 87 11.74 -7.95 -17.17
N PRO A 88 12.74 -8.18 -18.03
CA PRO A 88 14.11 -7.91 -17.66
C PRO A 88 14.28 -6.46 -17.14
N TRP A 89 14.84 -6.31 -15.96
CA TRP A 89 15.02 -5.00 -15.32
C TRP A 89 15.71 -3.96 -16.19
N PHE A 90 16.72 -4.38 -16.97
CA PHE A 90 17.49 -3.51 -17.85
C PHE A 90 16.70 -2.98 -19.04
N GLU A 91 15.62 -3.64 -19.45
CA GLU A 91 14.77 -3.17 -20.55
C GLU A 91 13.82 -2.07 -20.11
N VAL A 92 13.48 -2.03 -18.82
CA VAL A 92 12.52 -1.08 -18.26
C VAL A 92 13.21 0.16 -17.66
N HIS A 93 14.44 -0.01 -17.15
CA HIS A 93 15.14 1.03 -16.39
C HIS A 93 16.53 1.35 -16.95
N VAL A 94 16.62 2.50 -17.62
CA VAL A 94 17.87 3.01 -18.20
C VAL A 94 18.98 3.25 -17.17
N LEU A 95 18.63 3.44 -15.89
CA LEU A 95 19.54 3.86 -14.83
C LEU A 95 20.24 2.73 -14.07
N ARG A 96 20.13 1.49 -14.47
CA ARG A 96 20.78 0.30 -13.84
C ARG A 96 20.61 0.22 -12.31
N ARG A 97 19.58 0.82 -11.73
CA ARG A 97 19.28 0.71 -10.32
C ARG A 97 18.66 -0.65 -10.02
N ARG A 98 18.85 -1.17 -8.80
CA ARG A 98 18.19 -2.40 -8.39
C ARG A 98 16.67 -2.22 -8.45
N PRO A 99 15.91 -3.25 -8.85
CA PRO A 99 14.46 -3.18 -8.87
C PRO A 99 13.92 -2.87 -7.48
N MET A 100 12.90 -2.01 -7.43
CA MET A 100 12.17 -1.76 -6.19
C MET A 100 11.31 -2.98 -5.83
N TYR A 101 10.92 -3.08 -4.59
CA TYR A 101 10.19 -4.23 -4.05
C TYR A 101 8.82 -4.46 -4.72
N ASP A 102 8.20 -3.40 -5.20
CA ASP A 102 6.93 -3.42 -5.92
C ASP A 102 7.03 -3.94 -7.36
N TYR A 103 8.25 -3.96 -7.92
CA TYR A 103 8.49 -4.44 -9.29
C TYR A 103 8.00 -5.87 -9.56
N LEU A 104 8.01 -6.74 -8.53
CA LEU A 104 7.45 -8.08 -8.61
C LEU A 104 5.96 -8.09 -8.98
N TRP A 105 5.23 -7.02 -8.64
CA TRP A 105 3.80 -6.90 -8.80
C TRP A 105 3.38 -6.06 -10.02
N ASP A 106 4.35 -5.59 -10.81
CA ASP A 106 4.10 -4.82 -12.03
C ASP A 106 3.43 -5.69 -13.12
N HIS A 107 3.70 -7.00 -13.11
CA HIS A 107 3.15 -7.96 -14.08
C HIS A 107 2.28 -9.02 -13.43
N VAL A 108 1.07 -8.64 -13.07
CA VAL A 108 0.06 -9.57 -12.56
C VAL A 108 -0.67 -10.23 -13.73
N LYS A 109 -0.66 -11.57 -13.80
CA LYS A 109 -1.45 -12.34 -14.77
C LYS A 109 -2.91 -12.44 -14.35
N GLY A 110 -3.79 -12.19 -15.29
CA GLY A 110 -5.22 -12.43 -15.15
C GLY A 110 -6.04 -11.16 -14.98
N PRO A 111 -7.33 -11.24 -15.27
CA PRO A 111 -8.22 -10.16 -14.93
C PRO A 111 -8.17 -9.96 -13.43
N PHE A 112 -8.08 -8.72 -12.98
CA PHE A 112 -8.45 -8.37 -11.61
C PHE A 112 -9.94 -8.72 -11.44
N ALA A 113 -10.23 -10.01 -11.35
CA ALA A 113 -11.56 -10.44 -10.96
C ALA A 113 -11.80 -9.75 -9.62
N ARG A 114 -12.73 -8.80 -9.61
CA ARG A 114 -13.22 -8.23 -8.36
C ARG A 114 -13.52 -9.43 -7.49
N SER A 115 -12.68 -9.66 -6.52
CA SER A 115 -12.85 -10.80 -5.63
C SER A 115 -14.22 -10.61 -4.97
N LYS A 116 -15.18 -11.41 -5.36
CA LYS A 116 -16.47 -11.51 -4.66
C LYS A 116 -16.32 -12.21 -3.30
N ARG A 117 -15.07 -12.38 -2.88
CA ARG A 117 -14.76 -12.99 -1.60
C ARG A 117 -15.29 -12.11 -0.49
N THR A 118 -16.04 -12.73 0.38
CA THR A 118 -16.60 -12.05 1.54
C THR A 118 -15.51 -11.84 2.59
N TYR A 119 -15.73 -10.89 3.50
CA TYR A 119 -14.89 -10.69 4.68
C TYR A 119 -14.61 -12.01 5.42
N ILE A 120 -15.62 -12.85 5.56
CA ILE A 120 -15.54 -14.17 6.24
C ILE A 120 -14.50 -15.08 5.59
N GLU A 121 -14.45 -15.14 4.26
CA GLU A 121 -13.48 -15.98 3.55
C GLU A 121 -12.03 -15.51 3.78
N PHE A 122 -11.82 -14.19 3.81
CA PHE A 122 -10.50 -13.63 4.12
C PHE A 122 -10.12 -13.83 5.58
N ALA A 123 -11.05 -13.62 6.51
CA ALA A 123 -10.83 -13.85 7.94
C ALA A 123 -10.43 -15.31 8.19
N ASN A 124 -11.20 -16.27 7.66
CA ASN A 124 -10.90 -17.69 7.80
C ASN A 124 -9.54 -18.08 7.22
N LYS A 125 -9.13 -17.47 6.11
CA LYS A 125 -7.80 -17.69 5.52
C LYS A 125 -6.68 -17.11 6.37
N LEU A 126 -6.90 -15.96 6.99
CA LEU A 126 -5.92 -15.35 7.89
C LEU A 126 -5.80 -16.16 9.18
N ASP A 127 -6.91 -16.63 9.74
CA ASP A 127 -6.94 -17.46 10.94
C ASP A 127 -6.29 -18.84 10.73
N ALA A 128 -6.33 -19.35 9.50
CA ALA A 128 -5.69 -20.61 9.12
C ALA A 128 -4.17 -20.48 8.84
N LEU A 129 -3.59 -19.28 8.92
CA LEU A 129 -2.16 -19.08 8.71
C LEU A 129 -1.37 -19.70 9.87
N THR A 130 -0.44 -20.57 9.52
CA THR A 130 0.55 -21.10 10.47
C THR A 130 1.85 -20.30 10.37
N PRO A 131 2.67 -20.24 11.44
CA PRO A 131 3.93 -19.49 11.44
C PRO A 131 4.90 -19.85 10.30
N GLY A 132 4.84 -21.08 9.77
CA GLY A 132 5.66 -21.53 8.66
C GLY A 132 5.22 -21.01 7.28
N LEU A 133 4.05 -20.40 7.16
CA LEU A 133 3.53 -19.81 5.91
C LEU A 133 3.80 -18.31 5.81
N VAL A 134 4.25 -17.69 6.88
CA VAL A 134 4.60 -16.27 6.92
C VAL A 134 6.10 -16.13 6.62
N SER A 135 6.42 -15.53 5.48
CA SER A 135 7.80 -15.33 5.01
C SER A 135 8.34 -13.94 5.35
#